data_799f35b10eecadb87139de589a05a789
#
_entry.id   799f35b10eecadb87139de589a05a789
#
_cell.length_a   1.000
_cell.length_b   1.000
_cell.length_c   1.000
_cell.angle_alpha   90.00
_cell.angle_beta   90.00
_cell.angle_gamma   90.00
#
_symmetry.space_group_name_H-M   'P 1'
#
loop_
_entity.id
_entity.type
_entity.pdbx_description
1 polymer ?
#
loop_
_entity_poly.entity_id
_entity_poly.type
_entity_poly.pdbx_seq_one_letter_code
_entity_poly.pdbx_strand_id
1 'polypeptide(L)'
;QFIPALAAELKKKGVYEDSIFHISDEPHDYCLEAYKYAHNLLRPLLSDAKFMDALSDYSFFEQGLVDIPATYTAAMDDFIGKDVKEQWVYYAEDRSGISIRLMAAPPYRNRSLGIQLYKYDIKGFLHWGFNFYNTSLSFHKVNPYLTTSAGKTMASGGNFSVYPGAHGALLSPRALVFYEGLQDLAACRLLEKYVGREEAIRII
;
A
#
# COMPACT_ATOMS: atom_id res chain seq x y z
N GLN A 1 -6.35 -25.31 -12.77
CA GLN A 1 -6.76 -26.15 -11.64
C GLN A 1 -6.52 -25.47 -10.27
N PHE A 2 -5.38 -24.75 -10.07
CA PHE A 2 -5.04 -24.15 -8.77
C PHE A 2 -6.00 -23.01 -8.38
N ILE A 3 -6.21 -22.03 -9.24
CA ILE A 3 -7.03 -20.84 -8.92
C ILE A 3 -8.47 -21.18 -8.52
N PRO A 4 -9.20 -22.01 -9.26
CA PRO A 4 -10.55 -22.43 -8.83
C PRO A 4 -10.56 -23.17 -7.50
N ALA A 5 -9.56 -24.02 -7.23
CA ALA A 5 -9.44 -24.73 -5.97
C ALA A 5 -9.16 -23.78 -4.80
N LEU A 6 -8.28 -22.79 -5.00
CA LEU A 6 -8.00 -21.73 -4.01
C LEU A 6 -9.29 -20.94 -3.72
N ALA A 7 -9.99 -20.47 -4.74
CA ALA A 7 -11.23 -19.73 -4.58
C ALA A 7 -12.29 -20.53 -3.81
N ALA A 8 -12.44 -21.81 -4.14
CA ALA A 8 -13.36 -22.71 -3.42
C ALA A 8 -13.00 -22.86 -1.92
N GLU A 9 -11.71 -23.00 -1.60
CA GLU A 9 -11.26 -23.13 -0.22
C GLU A 9 -11.42 -21.82 0.56
N LEU A 10 -11.15 -20.66 -0.05
CA LEU A 10 -11.38 -19.35 0.55
C LEU A 10 -12.88 -19.13 0.83
N LYS A 11 -13.76 -19.48 -0.11
CA LYS A 11 -15.22 -19.43 0.07
C LYS A 11 -15.68 -20.35 1.22
N LYS A 12 -15.16 -21.56 1.26
CA LYS A 12 -15.45 -22.52 2.34
C LYS A 12 -15.05 -22.01 3.71
N LYS A 13 -13.95 -21.24 3.80
CA LYS A 13 -13.48 -20.61 5.04
C LYS A 13 -14.16 -19.28 5.37
N GLY A 14 -15.03 -18.77 4.49
CA GLY A 14 -15.74 -17.51 4.69
C GLY A 14 -14.84 -16.27 4.61
N VAL A 15 -13.70 -16.34 3.93
CA VAL A 15 -12.74 -15.22 3.79
C VAL A 15 -12.58 -14.75 2.36
N TYR A 16 -13.33 -15.30 1.42
CA TYR A 16 -13.20 -14.95 -0.01
C TYR A 16 -13.57 -13.50 -0.29
N GLU A 17 -14.64 -12.99 0.33
CA GLU A 17 -15.13 -11.63 0.15
C GLU A 17 -14.13 -10.57 0.69
N ASP A 18 -13.32 -10.97 1.68
CA ASP A 18 -12.24 -10.14 2.26
C ASP A 18 -10.90 -10.35 1.55
N SER A 19 -10.86 -11.23 0.54
CA SER A 19 -9.64 -11.53 -0.20
C SER A 19 -9.46 -10.57 -1.37
N ILE A 20 -8.22 -10.09 -1.53
CA ILE A 20 -7.79 -9.27 -2.65
C ILE A 20 -6.79 -10.08 -3.47
N PHE A 21 -6.94 -10.07 -4.79
CA PHE A 21 -6.08 -10.78 -5.71
C PHE A 21 -5.15 -9.81 -6.44
N HIS A 22 -3.96 -10.28 -6.69
CA HIS A 22 -2.87 -9.52 -7.29
C HIS A 22 -2.40 -10.19 -8.58
N ILE A 23 -2.21 -9.43 -9.65
CA ILE A 23 -1.80 -9.94 -10.96
C ILE A 23 -0.32 -9.70 -11.20
N SER A 24 0.15 -8.46 -11.01
CA SER A 24 1.53 -8.07 -11.26
C SER A 24 1.91 -6.86 -10.42
N ASP A 25 3.10 -6.89 -9.86
CA ASP A 25 3.65 -5.79 -9.10
C ASP A 25 4.19 -4.69 -10.01
N GLU A 26 3.82 -3.44 -9.73
CA GLU A 26 4.26 -2.23 -10.43
C GLU A 26 4.28 -2.34 -11.97
N PRO A 27 3.15 -2.74 -12.62
CA PRO A 27 3.12 -2.84 -14.07
C PRO A 27 3.25 -1.45 -14.71
N HIS A 28 4.03 -1.38 -15.77
CA HIS A 28 4.20 -0.18 -16.60
C HIS A 28 3.45 -0.33 -17.93
N ASP A 29 3.26 0.77 -18.66
CA ASP A 29 2.56 0.84 -19.93
C ASP A 29 3.05 -0.21 -20.96
N TYR A 30 4.35 -0.43 -21.02
CA TYR A 30 4.94 -1.45 -21.92
C TYR A 30 4.54 -2.90 -21.56
N CYS A 31 4.04 -3.13 -20.33
CA CYS A 31 3.53 -4.44 -19.89
C CYS A 31 2.01 -4.60 -20.10
N LEU A 32 1.30 -3.58 -20.58
CA LEU A 32 -0.15 -3.51 -20.60
C LEU A 32 -0.79 -4.71 -21.30
N GLU A 33 -0.27 -5.13 -22.47
CA GLU A 33 -0.82 -6.28 -23.21
C GLU A 33 -0.59 -7.60 -22.48
N ALA A 34 0.56 -7.79 -21.85
CA ALA A 34 0.84 -8.98 -21.02
C ALA A 34 -0.07 -8.99 -19.77
N TYR A 35 -0.29 -7.84 -19.15
CA TYR A 35 -1.21 -7.71 -18.03
C TYR A 35 -2.66 -8.02 -18.42
N LYS A 36 -3.15 -7.48 -19.54
CA LYS A 36 -4.47 -7.80 -20.11
C LYS A 36 -4.64 -9.30 -20.35
N TYR A 37 -3.62 -9.94 -20.90
CA TYR A 37 -3.65 -11.38 -21.12
C TYR A 37 -3.82 -12.13 -19.78
N ALA A 38 -3.03 -11.81 -18.77
CA ALA A 38 -3.14 -12.43 -17.45
C ALA A 38 -4.49 -12.13 -16.77
N HIS A 39 -4.95 -10.88 -16.84
CA HIS A 39 -6.26 -10.49 -16.33
C HIS A 39 -7.39 -11.30 -16.99
N ASN A 40 -7.39 -11.41 -18.32
CA ASN A 40 -8.43 -12.14 -19.08
C ASN A 40 -8.43 -13.65 -18.80
N LEU A 41 -7.30 -14.21 -18.37
CA LEU A 41 -7.24 -15.60 -17.90
C LEU A 41 -7.80 -15.76 -16.49
N LEU A 42 -7.58 -14.79 -15.62
CA LEU A 42 -7.94 -14.88 -14.19
C LEU A 42 -9.38 -14.41 -13.91
N ARG A 43 -9.84 -13.34 -14.54
CA ARG A 43 -11.15 -12.75 -14.29
C ARG A 43 -12.32 -13.73 -14.40
N PRO A 44 -12.40 -14.63 -15.42
CA PRO A 44 -13.47 -15.64 -15.48
C PRO A 44 -13.43 -16.66 -14.35
N LEU A 45 -12.26 -16.90 -13.76
CA LEU A 45 -12.07 -17.85 -12.66
C LEU A 45 -12.32 -17.21 -11.27
N LEU A 46 -12.30 -15.89 -11.23
CA LEU A 46 -12.40 -15.04 -10.02
C LEU A 46 -13.38 -13.89 -10.27
N SER A 47 -14.57 -14.18 -10.82
CA SER A 47 -15.53 -13.18 -11.31
C SER A 47 -15.96 -12.18 -10.24
N ASP A 48 -16.08 -12.64 -8.98
CA ASP A 48 -16.57 -11.84 -7.85
C ASP A 48 -15.41 -11.25 -7.02
N ALA A 49 -14.16 -11.54 -7.40
CA ALA A 49 -12.99 -11.10 -6.65
C ALA A 49 -12.61 -9.66 -6.98
N LYS A 50 -11.97 -9.00 -6.03
CA LYS A 50 -11.31 -7.71 -6.22
C LYS A 50 -9.87 -7.91 -6.63
N PHE A 51 -9.45 -7.26 -7.71
CA PHE A 51 -8.05 -7.16 -8.12
C PHE A 51 -7.46 -5.83 -7.67
N MET A 52 -6.34 -5.89 -6.96
CA MET A 52 -5.58 -4.73 -6.52
C MET A 52 -4.12 -4.92 -6.91
N ASP A 53 -3.54 -3.94 -7.56
CA ASP A 53 -2.11 -3.91 -7.85
C ASP A 53 -1.50 -2.56 -7.48
N ALA A 54 -0.23 -2.60 -7.07
CA ALA A 54 0.61 -1.43 -6.94
C ALA A 54 0.94 -0.91 -8.34
N LEU A 55 0.60 0.33 -8.66
CA LEU A 55 0.76 0.88 -10.01
C LEU A 55 0.90 2.40 -10.01
N SER A 56 1.48 2.93 -11.09
CA SER A 56 1.65 4.38 -11.30
C SER A 56 0.90 4.89 -12.52
N ASP A 57 0.42 4.01 -13.39
CA ASP A 57 -0.23 4.34 -14.66
C ASP A 57 -1.75 4.16 -14.55
N TYR A 58 -2.49 5.27 -14.73
CA TYR A 58 -3.95 5.29 -14.65
C TYR A 58 -4.62 4.42 -15.71
N SER A 59 -3.98 4.15 -16.84
CA SER A 59 -4.57 3.39 -17.95
C SER A 59 -5.00 1.96 -17.58
N PHE A 60 -4.35 1.34 -16.59
CA PHE A 60 -4.76 0.02 -16.08
C PHE A 60 -6.13 0.06 -15.40
N PHE A 61 -6.38 1.11 -14.61
CA PHE A 61 -7.68 1.32 -13.97
C PHE A 61 -8.74 1.76 -14.99
N GLU A 62 -8.42 2.71 -15.87
CA GLU A 62 -9.32 3.22 -16.90
C GLU A 62 -9.86 2.11 -17.81
N GLN A 63 -9.05 1.09 -18.10
CA GLN A 63 -9.42 -0.07 -18.90
C GLN A 63 -10.12 -1.18 -18.10
N GLY A 64 -10.41 -0.97 -16.80
CA GLY A 64 -11.11 -1.93 -15.95
C GLY A 64 -10.29 -3.19 -15.63
N LEU A 65 -8.96 -3.09 -15.68
CA LEU A 65 -8.06 -4.21 -15.40
C LEU A 65 -7.76 -4.35 -13.91
N VAL A 66 -7.92 -3.27 -13.14
CA VAL A 66 -7.71 -3.21 -11.69
C VAL A 66 -8.96 -2.63 -11.05
N ASP A 67 -9.48 -3.27 -10.01
CA ASP A 67 -10.65 -2.79 -9.27
C ASP A 67 -10.25 -1.76 -8.21
N ILE A 68 -9.10 -1.98 -7.54
CA ILE A 68 -8.55 -1.12 -6.49
C ILE A 68 -7.13 -0.73 -6.89
N PRO A 69 -6.90 0.46 -7.46
CA PRO A 69 -5.54 0.91 -7.73
C PRO A 69 -4.86 1.30 -6.41
N ALA A 70 -3.73 0.65 -6.10
CA ALA A 70 -2.80 1.12 -5.08
C ALA A 70 -1.76 2.00 -5.76
N THR A 71 -2.02 3.30 -5.81
CA THR A 71 -1.20 4.23 -6.60
C THR A 71 0.05 4.66 -5.85
N TYR A 72 1.18 4.67 -6.55
CA TYR A 72 2.40 5.27 -6.02
C TYR A 72 2.18 6.75 -5.66
N THR A 73 2.57 7.15 -4.45
CA THR A 73 2.25 8.51 -3.96
C THR A 73 2.74 9.61 -4.88
N ALA A 74 3.85 9.42 -5.61
CA ALA A 74 4.37 10.40 -6.57
C ALA A 74 3.59 10.44 -7.91
N ALA A 75 2.74 9.45 -8.18
CA ALA A 75 1.89 9.37 -9.37
C ALA A 75 0.41 9.73 -9.09
N MET A 76 0.11 10.19 -7.86
CA MET A 76 -1.26 10.48 -7.46
C MET A 76 -1.96 11.56 -8.29
N ASP A 77 -1.21 12.50 -8.87
CA ASP A 77 -1.79 13.59 -9.67
C ASP A 77 -2.59 13.07 -10.86
N ASP A 78 -2.21 11.92 -11.43
CA ASP A 78 -2.93 11.30 -12.54
C ASP A 78 -4.25 10.64 -12.13
N PHE A 79 -4.45 10.41 -10.82
CA PHE A 79 -5.64 9.78 -10.25
C PHE A 79 -6.57 10.77 -9.54
N ILE A 80 -6.04 11.91 -9.06
CA ILE A 80 -6.83 12.94 -8.36
C ILE A 80 -7.90 13.52 -9.30
N GLY A 81 -9.14 13.58 -8.80
CA GLY A 81 -10.28 14.08 -9.58
C GLY A 81 -10.86 13.08 -10.58
N LYS A 82 -10.34 11.85 -10.64
CA LYS A 82 -10.94 10.75 -11.39
C LYS A 82 -11.97 10.00 -10.52
N ASP A 83 -12.91 9.31 -11.17
CA ASP A 83 -13.93 8.50 -10.46
C ASP A 83 -13.35 7.16 -9.98
N VAL A 84 -12.42 7.22 -9.05
CA VAL A 84 -11.86 6.05 -8.37
C VAL A 84 -12.54 5.87 -7.02
N LYS A 85 -13.49 4.92 -6.94
CA LYS A 85 -14.31 4.71 -5.73
C LYS A 85 -13.51 4.20 -4.54
N GLU A 86 -12.56 3.32 -4.77
CA GLU A 86 -11.69 2.74 -3.74
C GLU A 86 -10.23 2.95 -4.13
N GLN A 87 -9.70 4.13 -3.78
CA GLN A 87 -8.31 4.50 -4.02
C GLN A 87 -7.44 4.10 -2.84
N TRP A 88 -6.37 3.35 -3.10
CA TRP A 88 -5.29 3.10 -2.16
C TRP A 88 -4.03 3.80 -2.63
N VAL A 89 -3.05 3.94 -1.74
CA VAL A 89 -1.72 4.46 -2.08
C VAL A 89 -0.62 3.61 -1.48
N TYR A 90 0.56 3.69 -2.07
CA TYR A 90 1.79 3.14 -1.49
C TYR A 90 2.96 4.09 -1.72
N TYR A 91 4.01 3.88 -0.96
CA TYR A 91 5.34 4.42 -1.23
C TYR A 91 6.39 3.31 -1.01
N ALA A 92 7.55 3.47 -1.63
CA ALA A 92 8.70 2.59 -1.43
C ALA A 92 9.91 3.38 -0.91
N GLU A 93 10.68 3.99 -1.81
CA GLU A 93 11.94 4.67 -1.48
C GLU A 93 11.97 6.12 -1.99
N ASP A 94 10.83 6.74 -2.10
CA ASP A 94 10.70 8.08 -2.67
C ASP A 94 11.42 9.15 -1.83
N ARG A 95 12.18 9.99 -2.51
CA ARG A 95 12.88 11.15 -1.95
C ARG A 95 12.22 12.48 -2.30
N SER A 96 11.09 12.47 -2.99
CA SER A 96 10.41 13.65 -3.55
C SER A 96 9.78 14.61 -2.53
N GLY A 97 9.89 14.35 -1.23
CA GLY A 97 9.27 15.22 -0.20
C GLY A 97 7.91 14.77 0.30
N ILE A 98 7.29 13.77 -0.32
CA ILE A 98 6.03 13.16 0.12
C ILE A 98 6.25 12.29 1.36
N SER A 99 5.18 11.74 1.93
CA SER A 99 5.27 10.82 3.06
C SER A 99 6.20 9.64 2.79
N ILE A 100 7.04 9.33 3.75
CA ILE A 100 7.99 8.22 3.67
C ILE A 100 8.40 7.74 5.06
N ARG A 101 8.75 6.45 5.21
CA ARG A 101 9.09 5.82 6.48
C ARG A 101 10.54 5.33 6.57
N LEU A 102 11.46 5.98 5.90
CA LEU A 102 12.88 5.64 5.93
C LEU A 102 13.56 6.12 7.22
N MET A 103 14.65 5.44 7.65
CA MET A 103 15.43 5.85 8.81
C MET A 103 16.07 7.22 8.64
N ALA A 104 16.48 7.57 7.43
CA ALA A 104 17.11 8.85 7.11
C ALA A 104 16.10 9.99 6.89
N ALA A 105 14.79 9.67 6.87
CA ALA A 105 13.76 10.70 6.66
C ALA A 105 13.33 11.32 8.00
N PRO A 106 13.02 12.63 8.01
CA PRO A 106 12.46 13.26 9.20
C PRO A 106 11.13 12.60 9.61
N PRO A 107 10.87 12.40 10.91
CA PRO A 107 9.66 11.69 11.39
C PRO A 107 8.35 12.30 10.92
N TYR A 108 8.26 13.61 10.74
CA TYR A 108 7.04 14.26 10.27
C TYR A 108 6.59 13.79 8.88
N ARG A 109 7.52 13.36 8.01
CA ARG A 109 7.19 12.80 6.70
C ARG A 109 6.43 11.47 6.81
N ASN A 110 6.72 10.67 7.82
CA ASN A 110 5.98 9.45 8.10
C ASN A 110 4.59 9.77 8.68
N ARG A 111 4.50 10.73 9.60
CA ARG A 111 3.24 11.15 10.24
C ARG A 111 2.28 11.82 9.26
N SER A 112 2.78 12.63 8.32
CA SER A 112 1.95 13.38 7.36
C SER A 112 1.08 12.49 6.46
N LEU A 113 1.38 11.18 6.37
CA LEU A 113 0.55 10.24 5.60
C LEU A 113 -0.93 10.30 6.05
N GLY A 114 -1.21 10.38 7.36
CA GLY A 114 -2.58 10.42 7.85
C GLY A 114 -3.39 11.60 7.31
N ILE A 115 -2.76 12.78 7.27
CA ILE A 115 -3.37 13.98 6.68
C ILE A 115 -3.58 13.82 5.18
N GLN A 116 -2.61 13.25 4.47
CA GLN A 116 -2.72 12.99 3.03
C GLN A 116 -3.86 12.00 2.71
N LEU A 117 -3.98 10.92 3.47
CA LEU A 117 -5.08 9.96 3.33
C LEU A 117 -6.45 10.64 3.52
N TYR A 118 -6.56 11.54 4.50
CA TYR A 118 -7.79 12.31 4.72
C TYR A 118 -8.06 13.29 3.58
N LYS A 119 -7.09 14.14 3.26
CA LYS A 119 -7.23 15.22 2.28
C LYS A 119 -7.68 14.71 0.90
N TYR A 120 -7.11 13.62 0.44
CA TYR A 120 -7.38 13.04 -0.87
C TYR A 120 -8.40 11.90 -0.87
N ASP A 121 -9.09 11.68 0.26
CA ASP A 121 -10.08 10.62 0.45
C ASP A 121 -9.58 9.21 0.13
N ILE A 122 -8.33 8.93 0.45
CA ILE A 122 -7.68 7.65 0.22
C ILE A 122 -8.21 6.61 1.23
N LYS A 123 -8.63 5.45 0.73
CA LYS A 123 -9.28 4.41 1.54
C LYS A 123 -8.29 3.43 2.17
N GLY A 124 -7.13 3.24 1.59
CA GLY A 124 -6.14 2.29 2.07
C GLY A 124 -4.70 2.70 1.80
N PHE A 125 -3.80 2.07 2.54
CA PHE A 125 -2.37 2.24 2.40
C PHE A 125 -1.70 0.88 2.30
N LEU A 126 -0.96 0.66 1.24
CA LEU A 126 -0.14 -0.52 1.01
C LEU A 126 1.33 -0.19 1.34
N HIS A 127 2.03 -1.12 1.97
CA HIS A 127 3.48 -1.05 2.09
C HIS A 127 4.08 -2.44 1.97
N TRP A 128 5.09 -2.58 1.12
CA TRP A 128 5.73 -3.86 0.81
C TRP A 128 6.45 -4.52 1.99
N GLY A 129 6.95 -3.72 2.95
CA GLY A 129 7.76 -4.20 4.05
C GLY A 129 7.30 -3.71 5.42
N PHE A 130 6.84 -4.63 6.28
CA PHE A 130 6.56 -4.36 7.68
C PHE A 130 7.54 -5.08 8.61
N ASN A 131 7.89 -6.32 8.28
CA ASN A 131 8.80 -7.20 9.00
C ASN A 131 9.63 -8.06 8.01
N PHE A 132 10.04 -7.47 6.91
CA PHE A 132 10.83 -8.15 5.90
C PHE A 132 12.30 -8.22 6.33
N TYR A 133 12.71 -9.38 6.82
CA TYR A 133 14.08 -9.65 7.33
C TYR A 133 14.85 -10.57 6.37
N ASN A 134 14.80 -10.25 5.10
CA ASN A 134 15.50 -10.99 4.05
C ASN A 134 16.34 -10.03 3.20
N THR A 135 17.25 -10.62 2.41
CA THR A 135 17.87 -9.89 1.30
C THR A 135 16.85 -9.66 0.18
N SER A 136 17.15 -8.76 -0.74
CA SER A 136 16.42 -8.65 -2.00
C SER A 136 16.26 -10.03 -2.62
N LEU A 137 15.07 -10.30 -3.23
CA LEU A 137 14.67 -11.60 -3.75
C LEU A 137 14.55 -12.73 -2.70
N SER A 138 14.64 -12.41 -1.42
CA SER A 138 14.42 -13.33 -0.30
C SER A 138 15.36 -14.55 -0.24
N PHE A 139 16.53 -14.49 -0.87
CA PHE A 139 17.47 -15.61 -0.90
C PHE A 139 18.07 -15.93 0.48
N HIS A 140 18.29 -14.90 1.31
CA HIS A 140 18.90 -15.09 2.63
C HIS A 140 18.19 -14.26 3.69
N LYS A 141 18.12 -14.79 4.90
CA LYS A 141 17.69 -14.01 6.08
C LYS A 141 18.79 -13.04 6.50
N VAL A 142 18.39 -11.87 6.96
CA VAL A 142 19.29 -10.86 7.53
C VAL A 142 18.91 -10.58 8.98
N ASN A 143 19.90 -10.24 9.80
CA ASN A 143 19.65 -9.74 11.14
C ASN A 143 19.33 -8.24 11.05
N PRO A 144 18.09 -7.80 11.37
CA PRO A 144 17.69 -6.39 11.25
C PRO A 144 18.43 -5.46 12.23
N TYR A 145 19.05 -6.00 13.27
CA TYR A 145 19.90 -5.24 14.19
C TYR A 145 21.27 -4.90 13.60
N LEU A 146 21.72 -5.64 12.57
CA LEU A 146 23.00 -5.43 11.90
C LEU A 146 22.86 -4.88 10.48
N THR A 147 21.73 -5.16 9.83
CA THR A 147 21.48 -4.78 8.43
C THR A 147 20.06 -4.22 8.28
N THR A 148 19.96 -2.94 7.97
CA THR A 148 18.70 -2.21 7.90
C THR A 148 18.20 -1.96 6.47
N SER A 149 18.89 -2.52 5.46
CA SER A 149 18.72 -2.20 4.04
C SER A 149 18.61 -3.46 3.16
N ALA A 150 17.97 -4.52 3.65
CA ALA A 150 17.78 -5.78 2.93
C ALA A 150 19.08 -6.32 2.26
N GLY A 151 20.20 -6.31 2.99
CA GLY A 151 21.48 -6.72 2.44
C GLY A 151 22.17 -5.65 1.57
N LYS A 152 21.91 -4.37 1.81
CA LYS A 152 22.44 -3.19 1.10
C LYS A 152 21.82 -2.91 -0.27
N THR A 153 20.66 -3.47 -0.55
CA THR A 153 19.95 -3.30 -1.83
C THR A 153 18.79 -2.32 -1.77
N MET A 154 18.33 -1.96 -0.55
CA MET A 154 17.20 -1.10 -0.30
C MET A 154 17.57 0.07 0.61
N ALA A 155 16.78 1.14 0.63
CA ALA A 155 16.97 2.23 1.57
C ALA A 155 16.70 1.77 3.02
N SER A 156 17.56 2.22 3.95
CA SER A 156 17.51 1.78 5.35
C SER A 156 16.17 2.03 6.01
N GLY A 157 15.58 0.96 6.53
CA GLY A 157 14.30 0.99 7.25
C GLY A 157 13.07 0.90 6.37
N GLY A 158 13.19 0.85 5.04
CA GLY A 158 12.07 0.64 4.13
C GLY A 158 11.46 -0.75 4.28
N ASN A 159 12.27 -1.74 4.55
CA ASN A 159 11.87 -3.15 4.60
C ASN A 159 11.26 -3.60 5.93
N PHE A 160 11.36 -2.83 7.02
CA PHE A 160 10.71 -3.19 8.29
C PHE A 160 10.44 -1.98 9.19
N SER A 161 9.41 -2.09 10.02
CA SER A 161 9.03 -1.11 11.05
C SER A 161 9.03 -1.69 12.45
N VAL A 162 9.18 -3.00 12.58
CA VAL A 162 9.27 -3.72 13.84
C VAL A 162 10.54 -4.55 13.86
N TYR A 163 11.00 -4.91 15.05
CA TYR A 163 12.17 -5.76 15.26
C TYR A 163 11.75 -7.06 15.95
N PRO A 164 12.41 -8.20 15.66
CA PRO A 164 12.15 -9.44 16.38
C PRO A 164 12.71 -9.35 17.81
N GLY A 165 11.88 -9.47 18.82
CA GLY A 165 12.27 -9.53 20.21
C GLY A 165 12.10 -10.94 20.80
N ALA A 166 12.67 -11.20 21.97
CA ALA A 166 12.59 -12.50 22.63
C ALA A 166 11.14 -12.91 22.99
N HIS A 167 10.28 -11.95 23.25
CA HIS A 167 8.89 -12.18 23.68
C HIS A 167 7.84 -11.59 22.72
N GLY A 168 8.23 -11.23 21.51
CA GLY A 168 7.35 -10.64 20.50
C GLY A 168 8.00 -9.51 19.70
N ALA A 169 7.21 -8.78 18.94
CA ALA A 169 7.70 -7.68 18.12
C ALA A 169 8.04 -6.46 18.98
N LEU A 170 9.19 -5.84 18.68
CA LEU A 170 9.60 -4.55 19.24
C LEU A 170 9.27 -3.45 18.23
N LEU A 171 8.47 -2.48 18.63
CA LEU A 171 8.10 -1.35 17.77
C LEU A 171 9.31 -0.41 17.59
N SER A 172 9.58 -0.02 16.36
CA SER A 172 10.51 1.07 16.09
C SER A 172 9.83 2.43 16.28
N PRO A 173 10.59 3.53 16.47
CA PRO A 173 10.01 4.88 16.44
C PRO A 173 9.21 5.15 15.16
N ARG A 174 9.59 4.57 14.02
CA ARG A 174 8.84 4.71 12.76
C ARG A 174 7.46 4.08 12.82
N ALA A 175 7.31 2.92 13.49
CA ALA A 175 6.00 2.31 13.71
C ALA A 175 5.12 3.17 14.61
N LEU A 176 5.68 3.78 15.65
CA LEU A 176 4.97 4.67 16.58
C LEU A 176 4.52 5.95 15.87
N VAL A 177 5.40 6.59 15.12
CA VAL A 177 5.09 7.81 14.35
C VAL A 177 4.05 7.54 13.25
N PHE A 178 4.11 6.37 12.60
CA PHE A 178 3.07 5.95 11.68
C PHE A 178 1.71 5.83 12.37
N TYR A 179 1.68 5.24 13.56
CA TYR A 179 0.46 5.15 14.36
C TYR A 179 -0.09 6.53 14.74
N GLU A 180 0.76 7.49 15.10
CA GLU A 180 0.35 8.89 15.32
C GLU A 180 -0.29 9.50 14.07
N GLY A 181 0.25 9.23 12.88
CA GLY A 181 -0.37 9.65 11.63
C GLY A 181 -1.77 9.07 11.42
N LEU A 182 -2.00 7.81 11.80
CA LEU A 182 -3.35 7.23 11.76
C LEU A 182 -4.29 7.85 12.79
N GLN A 183 -3.78 8.32 13.94
CA GLN A 183 -4.56 9.10 14.89
C GLN A 183 -4.92 10.48 14.33
N ASP A 184 -4.00 11.14 13.60
CA ASP A 184 -4.29 12.39 12.90
C ASP A 184 -5.40 12.19 11.85
N LEU A 185 -5.38 11.10 11.09
CA LEU A 185 -6.47 10.72 10.18
C LEU A 185 -7.81 10.57 10.92
N ALA A 186 -7.81 9.90 12.06
CA ALA A 186 -9.01 9.74 12.88
C ALA A 186 -9.51 11.08 13.43
N ALA A 187 -8.61 11.97 13.84
CA ALA A 187 -8.95 13.31 14.30
C ALA A 187 -9.56 14.16 13.17
N CYS A 188 -9.02 14.11 11.97
CA CYS A 188 -9.59 14.78 10.80
C CYS A 188 -11.01 14.29 10.48
N ARG A 189 -11.23 12.98 10.51
CA ARG A 189 -12.57 12.38 10.34
C ARG A 189 -13.55 12.77 11.44
N LEU A 190 -13.06 12.98 12.66
CA LEU A 190 -13.86 13.49 13.76
C LEU A 190 -14.20 14.97 13.55
N LEU A 191 -13.22 15.80 13.19
CA LEU A 191 -13.41 17.22 12.86
C LEU A 191 -14.48 17.40 11.78
N GLU A 192 -14.42 16.60 10.72
CA GLU A 192 -15.39 16.60 9.62
C GLU A 192 -16.84 16.46 10.10
N LYS A 193 -17.09 15.65 11.15
CA LYS A 193 -18.44 15.47 11.72
C LYS A 193 -18.99 16.75 12.36
N TYR A 194 -18.12 17.67 12.79
CA TYR A 194 -18.53 18.92 13.44
C TYR A 194 -18.63 20.10 12.47
N VAL A 195 -17.73 20.17 11.50
CA VAL A 195 -17.62 21.36 10.63
C VAL A 195 -17.89 21.07 9.15
N GLY A 196 -18.04 19.81 8.79
CA GLY A 196 -18.13 19.37 7.40
C GLY A 196 -16.75 19.22 6.73
N ARG A 197 -16.71 18.45 5.63
CA ARG A 197 -15.47 18.08 4.96
C ARG A 197 -14.72 19.28 4.38
N GLU A 198 -15.42 20.19 3.72
CA GLU A 198 -14.80 21.35 3.07
C GLU A 198 -14.06 22.23 4.10
N GLU A 199 -14.74 22.56 5.20
CA GLU A 199 -14.14 23.35 6.28
C GLU A 199 -13.02 22.58 6.99
N ALA A 200 -13.17 21.28 7.21
CA ALA A 200 -12.11 20.45 7.78
C ALA A 200 -10.84 20.46 6.90
N ILE A 201 -10.98 20.35 5.57
CA ILE A 201 -9.85 20.45 4.64
C ILE A 201 -9.19 21.84 4.67
N ARG A 202 -9.98 22.91 4.90
CA ARG A 202 -9.46 24.28 4.99
C ARG A 202 -8.65 24.52 6.28
N ILE A 203 -9.00 23.81 7.34
CA ILE A 203 -8.34 23.93 8.66
C ILE A 203 -6.99 23.20 8.68
N ILE A 204 -6.85 22.07 7.98
CA ILE A 204 -5.65 21.22 7.99
C ILE A 204 -4.68 21.60 6.86
#